data_02e90287ef35364a75e8b91e03db8929
#
_entry.id   02e90287ef35364a75e8b91e03db8929
#
_cell.length_a   1.000
_cell.length_b   1.000
_cell.length_c   1.000
_cell.angle_alpha   90.00
_cell.angle_beta   90.00
_cell.angle_gamma   90.00
#
_symmetry.space_group_name_H-M   'P 1'
#
loop_
_entity.id
_entity.type
_entity.pdbx_description
1 polymer ?
#
loop_
_entity_poly.entity_id
_entity_poly.type
_entity_poly.pdbx_seq_one_letter_code
_entity_poly.pdbx_strand_id
1 'polypeptide(L)'
;MFSKKRILAMFTATGLALSLMSAPAFAKEADGPVTNLGKCSSRNKIAYDAKGIEYKCSIAGGGLKWKKTGGKQGAGASTSTSTIDTKKYANVKGSIKIDGSSTVAPLTGVAAEAFQKISQTQITVGISGTGGGQTRFCKGELDIANASAAYSATQRKQCEDAGIKFTELRLATDALSVVVNPKNTWAKCLTVAELKKIWEPGSKVNYWNQVRADFPRVKMPLFGAGTDSGTFEYFTEQINGRPAKRSRVDYTPTEDDNVTVNGVKRSTGALGYYGFSYYKENTDINKAIAIDGGKGCAEPSLENVLSGAYTPLARPLFIYVNNDQVKKNPAIIPFLEFYAADLKNLSEKAKFLPLTAEQTKKLEADLAELRKLAN
;
A
#
# COMPACT_ATOMS: atom_id res chain seq x y z
N MET A 1 62.38 -35.22 -22.30
CA MET A 1 63.58 -34.64 -22.91
C MET A 1 63.22 -33.34 -23.57
N PHE A 2 63.97 -32.27 -23.30
CA PHE A 2 63.86 -30.90 -23.83
C PHE A 2 62.67 -30.04 -23.32
N SER A 3 62.84 -28.91 -22.82
CA SER A 3 63.84 -27.96 -22.34
C SER A 3 63.16 -26.65 -22.09
N LYS A 4 63.40 -26.06 -20.92
CA LYS A 4 62.91 -24.73 -20.48
C LYS A 4 63.54 -23.62 -21.35
N LYS A 5 62.74 -22.63 -21.79
CA LYS A 5 63.24 -21.26 -22.00
C LYS A 5 62.30 -20.25 -21.34
N ARG A 6 62.85 -19.57 -20.35
CA ARG A 6 62.32 -18.38 -19.70
C ARG A 6 62.49 -17.20 -20.68
N ILE A 7 61.41 -16.43 -20.91
CA ILE A 7 61.53 -15.11 -21.48
C ILE A 7 60.95 -14.13 -20.44
N LEU A 8 61.84 -13.27 -19.98
CA LEU A 8 61.59 -12.16 -19.08
C LEU A 8 61.11 -11.00 -19.95
N ALA A 9 59.84 -10.57 -19.80
CA ALA A 9 59.37 -9.38 -20.45
C ALA A 9 59.10 -8.32 -19.35
N MET A 10 59.87 -7.25 -19.43
CA MET A 10 59.62 -5.99 -18.68
C MET A 10 58.29 -5.38 -19.14
N PHE A 11 57.35 -5.18 -18.24
CA PHE A 11 56.20 -4.32 -18.46
C PHE A 11 56.44 -2.98 -17.79
N THR A 12 56.59 -1.97 -18.61
CA THR A 12 56.57 -0.56 -18.24
C THR A 12 55.13 -0.19 -17.83
N ALA A 13 55.00 0.33 -16.62
CA ALA A 13 53.75 0.84 -16.08
C ALA A 13 53.38 2.20 -16.79
N THR A 14 52.42 2.19 -17.69
CA THR A 14 51.69 3.37 -18.12
C THR A 14 50.42 3.49 -17.32
N GLY A 15 50.40 4.48 -16.43
CA GLY A 15 49.22 4.77 -15.62
C GLY A 15 48.07 5.26 -16.50
N LEU A 16 46.99 4.49 -16.56
CA LEU A 16 45.70 4.91 -17.11
C LEU A 16 44.90 5.47 -15.96
N ALA A 17 44.81 6.80 -15.90
CA ALA A 17 43.89 7.48 -14.99
C ALA A 17 42.45 7.20 -15.44
N LEU A 18 41.78 6.28 -14.73
CA LEU A 18 40.33 6.08 -14.85
C LEU A 18 39.65 7.29 -14.21
N SER A 19 39.22 8.25 -15.04
CA SER A 19 38.29 9.29 -14.62
C SER A 19 36.94 8.63 -14.32
N LEU A 20 36.64 8.45 -13.04
CA LEU A 20 35.29 8.15 -12.55
C LEU A 20 34.38 9.33 -12.91
N MET A 21 33.70 9.23 -14.03
CA MET A 21 32.51 10.07 -14.28
C MET A 21 31.42 9.66 -13.28
N SER A 22 31.36 10.40 -12.18
CA SER A 22 30.21 10.37 -11.31
C SER A 22 29.00 10.85 -12.12
N ALA A 23 28.03 9.96 -12.35
CA ALA A 23 26.72 10.34 -12.85
C ALA A 23 26.16 11.43 -11.93
N PRO A 24 25.53 12.49 -12.47
CA PRO A 24 24.91 13.50 -11.62
C PRO A 24 23.79 12.80 -10.85
N ALA A 25 23.93 12.71 -9.52
CA ALA A 25 22.83 12.43 -8.64
C ALA A 25 21.80 13.53 -8.90
N PHE A 26 20.62 13.16 -9.42
CA PHE A 26 19.48 14.07 -9.46
C PHE A 26 19.15 14.45 -8.02
N ALA A 27 19.71 15.55 -7.56
CA ALA A 27 19.33 16.16 -6.30
C ALA A 27 17.84 16.50 -6.42
N LYS A 28 17.03 15.91 -5.58
CA LYS A 28 15.61 16.23 -5.46
C LYS A 28 15.55 17.73 -5.14
N GLU A 29 14.97 18.52 -6.02
CA GLU A 29 14.91 19.97 -5.85
C GLU A 29 14.20 20.26 -4.52
N ALA A 30 14.88 20.97 -3.60
CA ALA A 30 14.34 21.28 -2.30
C ALA A 30 13.14 22.23 -2.44
N ASP A 31 12.15 22.08 -1.57
CA ASP A 31 11.04 23.04 -1.52
C ASP A 31 11.57 24.44 -1.22
N GLY A 32 11.12 25.41 -2.00
CA GLY A 32 11.32 26.82 -1.69
C GLY A 32 10.45 27.27 -0.51
N PRO A 33 10.58 28.53 -0.06
CA PRO A 33 9.80 29.04 1.06
C PRO A 33 8.29 28.89 0.81
N VAL A 34 7.55 28.51 1.86
CA VAL A 34 6.10 28.32 1.81
C VAL A 34 5.41 29.69 1.74
N THR A 35 5.39 30.24 0.54
CA THR A 35 4.75 31.51 0.20
C THR A 35 3.94 31.34 -1.08
N ASN A 36 3.00 32.23 -1.33
CA ASN A 36 2.22 32.17 -2.57
C ASN A 36 3.15 32.22 -3.79
N LEU A 37 3.05 31.22 -4.67
CA LEU A 37 3.87 30.99 -5.86
C LEU A 37 5.36 30.62 -5.60
N GLY A 38 5.76 30.32 -4.35
CA GLY A 38 7.04 29.67 -4.06
C GLY A 38 7.11 28.26 -4.67
N LYS A 39 8.31 27.80 -5.06
CA LYS A 39 8.51 26.44 -5.62
C LYS A 39 8.19 25.37 -4.60
N CYS A 40 7.63 24.25 -5.04
CA CYS A 40 7.39 23.05 -4.22
C CYS A 40 7.71 21.76 -5.02
N SER A 41 8.06 20.70 -4.32
CA SER A 41 8.61 19.49 -4.92
C SER A 41 7.58 18.41 -5.29
N SER A 42 6.37 18.45 -4.71
CA SER A 42 5.36 17.41 -4.91
C SER A 42 3.96 18.02 -5.04
N ARG A 43 3.25 17.68 -6.12
CA ARG A 43 1.85 18.11 -6.31
C ARG A 43 0.97 17.61 -5.15
N ASN A 44 0.02 18.44 -4.76
CA ASN A 44 -0.90 18.23 -3.63
C ASN A 44 -0.27 18.23 -2.23
N LYS A 45 1.06 18.39 -2.09
CA LYS A 45 1.69 18.59 -0.80
C LYS A 45 1.07 19.81 -0.11
N ILE A 46 0.70 19.66 1.15
CA ILE A 46 0.21 20.76 1.99
C ILE A 46 1.34 21.21 2.89
N ALA A 47 1.49 22.51 3.06
CA ALA A 47 2.41 23.12 4.03
C ALA A 47 1.82 24.42 4.56
N TYR A 48 2.33 24.89 5.68
CA TYR A 48 1.88 26.12 6.34
C TYR A 48 3.03 27.13 6.38
N ASP A 49 2.70 28.40 6.18
CA ASP A 49 3.68 29.47 6.38
C ASP A 49 3.90 29.76 7.89
N ALA A 50 4.81 30.67 8.19
CA ALA A 50 5.12 31.08 9.55
C ALA A 50 3.92 31.67 10.33
N LYS A 51 2.83 32.02 9.64
CA LYS A 51 1.58 32.54 10.21
C LYS A 51 0.50 31.46 10.29
N GLY A 52 0.84 30.19 10.00
CA GLY A 52 -0.08 29.06 10.02
C GLY A 52 -1.12 29.09 8.88
N ILE A 53 -0.86 29.79 7.80
CA ILE A 53 -1.74 29.82 6.63
C ILE A 53 -1.40 28.63 5.72
N GLU A 54 -2.43 27.89 5.33
CA GLU A 54 -2.31 26.70 4.47
C GLU A 54 -2.02 27.04 3.02
N TYR A 55 -1.08 26.31 2.45
CA TYR A 55 -0.73 26.30 1.04
C TYR A 55 -0.74 24.88 0.49
N LYS A 56 -1.25 24.71 -0.73
CA LYS A 56 -1.21 23.45 -1.46
C LYS A 56 -0.27 23.59 -2.67
N CYS A 57 0.60 22.61 -2.86
CA CYS A 57 1.48 22.56 -4.02
C CYS A 57 0.67 22.22 -5.27
N SER A 58 0.63 23.12 -6.25
CA SER A 58 -0.16 22.97 -7.48
C SER A 58 0.64 23.43 -8.69
N ILE A 59 0.19 23.04 -9.89
CA ILE A 59 0.81 23.52 -11.13
C ILE A 59 0.40 24.99 -11.34
N ALA A 60 1.39 25.87 -11.44
CA ALA A 60 1.20 27.28 -11.74
C ALA A 60 2.40 27.82 -12.52
N GLY A 61 2.15 28.54 -13.64
CA GLY A 61 3.18 29.18 -14.44
C GLY A 61 4.29 28.23 -14.94
N GLY A 62 3.91 27.02 -15.38
CA GLY A 62 4.85 26.04 -15.96
C GLY A 62 5.63 25.18 -14.97
N GLY A 63 5.32 25.22 -13.66
CA GLY A 63 5.97 24.40 -12.64
C GLY A 63 5.13 24.18 -11.39
N LEU A 64 5.66 23.37 -10.44
CA LEU A 64 5.03 23.16 -9.15
C LEU A 64 5.30 24.36 -8.23
N LYS A 65 4.22 24.98 -7.73
CA LYS A 65 4.29 26.15 -6.85
C LYS A 65 3.27 26.06 -5.71
N TRP A 66 3.62 26.66 -4.58
CA TRP A 66 2.70 26.82 -3.46
C TRP A 66 1.55 27.76 -3.83
N LYS A 67 0.32 27.31 -3.68
CA LYS A 67 -0.89 28.11 -3.88
C LYS A 67 -1.64 28.21 -2.56
N LYS A 68 -1.91 29.41 -2.10
CA LYS A 68 -2.66 29.68 -0.87
C LYS A 68 -4.07 29.08 -0.99
N THR A 69 -4.48 28.27 -0.04
CA THR A 69 -5.82 27.65 0.01
C THR A 69 -6.75 28.37 0.99
N GLY A 70 -6.21 29.24 1.85
CA GLY A 70 -6.97 30.03 2.79
C GLY A 70 -7.33 29.28 4.08
N GLY A 71 -7.01 27.99 4.20
CA GLY A 71 -7.08 27.26 5.46
C GLY A 71 -6.14 27.89 6.49
N LYS A 72 -6.54 27.92 7.76
CA LYS A 72 -5.64 28.18 8.86
C LYS A 72 -5.30 26.86 9.53
N GLN A 73 -4.08 26.72 9.96
CA GLN A 73 -3.72 25.63 10.86
C GLN A 73 -4.63 25.72 12.09
N GLY A 74 -5.60 24.82 12.19
CA GLY A 74 -6.45 24.75 13.35
C GLY A 74 -5.57 24.49 14.56
N ALA A 75 -5.90 25.07 15.71
CA ALA A 75 -5.19 24.87 16.99
C ALA A 75 -5.23 23.41 17.49
N GLY A 76 -5.51 22.44 16.63
CA GLY A 76 -5.51 21.01 16.82
C GLY A 76 -4.87 20.22 15.66
N ALA A 77 -4.37 20.88 14.60
CA ALA A 77 -3.48 20.28 13.62
C ALA A 77 -2.03 20.39 14.14
N SER A 78 -1.81 19.90 15.35
CA SER A 78 -0.53 19.35 15.74
C SER A 78 -0.23 18.32 14.65
N THR A 79 0.83 18.49 13.87
CA THR A 79 1.68 17.40 13.47
C THR A 79 2.02 16.71 14.79
N SER A 80 1.16 15.80 15.26
CA SER A 80 1.59 14.84 16.23
C SER A 80 2.55 13.91 15.48
N THR A 81 3.76 14.36 15.28
CA THR A 81 4.89 13.53 15.56
C THR A 81 4.61 13.12 17.00
N SER A 82 3.86 12.03 17.20
CA SER A 82 3.94 11.32 18.47
C SER A 82 5.42 11.03 18.57
N THR A 83 6.10 11.79 19.41
CA THR A 83 7.49 11.51 19.74
C THR A 83 7.43 10.22 20.53
N ILE A 84 7.45 9.10 19.76
CA ILE A 84 7.53 7.77 20.35
C ILE A 84 8.81 7.83 21.19
N ASP A 85 8.69 7.67 22.49
CA ASP A 85 9.87 7.57 23.34
C ASP A 85 10.65 6.32 22.95
N THR A 86 11.62 6.50 22.05
CA THR A 86 12.42 5.43 21.48
C THR A 86 13.39 4.83 22.51
N LYS A 87 13.72 5.57 23.58
CA LYS A 87 14.66 5.11 24.60
C LYS A 87 14.17 3.85 25.32
N LYS A 88 12.85 3.70 25.48
CA LYS A 88 12.25 2.51 26.11
C LYS A 88 12.50 1.22 25.34
N TYR A 89 12.85 1.30 24.04
CA TYR A 89 13.09 0.14 23.21
C TYR A 89 14.56 -0.25 23.04
N ALA A 90 15.50 0.60 23.46
CA ALA A 90 16.93 0.41 23.23
C ALA A 90 17.50 -0.92 23.74
N ASN A 91 16.91 -1.48 24.79
CA ASN A 91 17.35 -2.75 25.40
C ASN A 91 16.49 -3.95 25.01
N VAL A 92 15.49 -3.77 24.14
CA VAL A 92 14.64 -4.87 23.66
C VAL A 92 15.46 -5.76 22.73
N LYS A 93 15.54 -7.05 23.05
CA LYS A 93 16.28 -8.07 22.31
C LYS A 93 15.36 -9.21 21.92
N GLY A 94 15.67 -9.86 20.81
CA GLY A 94 14.96 -11.05 20.36
C GLY A 94 14.90 -11.14 18.85
N SER A 95 14.21 -12.16 18.37
CA SER A 95 14.01 -12.40 16.94
C SER A 95 12.51 -12.59 16.70
N ILE A 96 11.93 -11.86 15.76
CA ILE A 96 10.50 -11.96 15.38
C ILE A 96 10.41 -12.44 13.94
N LYS A 97 9.70 -13.54 13.72
CA LYS A 97 9.44 -14.12 12.41
C LYS A 97 8.03 -13.77 11.94
N ILE A 98 7.95 -13.00 10.87
CA ILE A 98 6.68 -12.56 10.26
C ILE A 98 6.63 -13.05 8.83
N ASP A 99 5.47 -13.54 8.37
CA ASP A 99 5.26 -13.92 6.98
C ASP A 99 3.78 -13.81 6.63
N GLY A 100 3.45 -13.81 5.34
CA GLY A 100 2.07 -13.85 4.85
C GLY A 100 1.78 -12.90 3.70
N SER A 101 0.74 -12.09 3.86
CA SER A 101 0.19 -11.22 2.82
C SER A 101 1.22 -10.27 2.22
N SER A 102 1.36 -10.31 0.88
CA SER A 102 2.15 -9.35 0.09
C SER A 102 1.65 -7.90 0.23
N THR A 103 0.36 -7.72 0.47
CA THR A 103 -0.25 -6.39 0.67
C THR A 103 0.12 -5.78 2.03
N VAL A 104 0.17 -6.60 3.08
CA VAL A 104 0.47 -6.14 4.45
C VAL A 104 1.98 -6.04 4.68
N ALA A 105 2.77 -6.86 3.98
CA ALA A 105 4.23 -6.92 4.15
C ALA A 105 4.94 -5.55 4.02
N PRO A 106 4.60 -4.64 3.08
CA PRO A 106 5.22 -3.32 3.03
C PRO A 106 4.96 -2.49 4.29
N LEU A 107 3.75 -2.54 4.85
CA LEU A 107 3.39 -1.82 6.07
C LEU A 107 4.17 -2.37 7.27
N THR A 108 4.17 -3.70 7.43
CA THR A 108 4.92 -4.39 8.50
C THR A 108 6.42 -4.23 8.32
N GLY A 109 6.92 -4.25 7.09
CA GLY A 109 8.34 -4.09 6.78
C GLY A 109 8.88 -2.72 7.20
N VAL A 110 8.15 -1.64 6.92
CA VAL A 110 8.53 -0.28 7.36
C VAL A 110 8.54 -0.19 8.88
N ALA A 111 7.53 -0.76 9.57
CA ALA A 111 7.49 -0.80 11.03
C ALA A 111 8.66 -1.61 11.61
N ALA A 112 8.97 -2.78 11.03
CA ALA A 112 10.08 -3.63 11.44
C ALA A 112 11.44 -2.94 11.25
N GLU A 113 11.67 -2.32 10.10
CA GLU A 113 12.90 -1.56 9.83
C GLU A 113 13.07 -0.40 10.82
N ALA A 114 12.00 0.35 11.09
CA ALA A 114 12.05 1.46 12.03
C ALA A 114 12.33 0.98 13.47
N PHE A 115 11.70 -0.13 13.89
CA PHE A 115 11.91 -0.69 15.23
C PHE A 115 13.31 -1.26 15.43
N GLN A 116 13.87 -1.92 14.42
CA GLN A 116 15.26 -2.45 14.47
C GLN A 116 16.32 -1.35 14.62
N LYS A 117 16.03 -0.12 14.15
CA LYS A 117 16.95 1.01 14.32
C LYS A 117 17.03 1.54 15.77
N ILE A 118 16.03 1.26 16.59
CA ILE A 118 15.91 1.76 17.97
C ILE A 118 15.95 0.64 19.02
N SER A 119 16.12 -0.61 18.60
CA SER A 119 16.16 -1.79 19.46
C SER A 119 17.30 -2.72 19.03
N GLN A 120 17.50 -3.80 19.77
CA GLN A 120 18.43 -4.88 19.43
C GLN A 120 17.68 -6.12 18.89
N THR A 121 16.50 -5.90 18.33
CA THR A 121 15.62 -6.96 17.80
C THR A 121 15.95 -7.25 16.34
N GLN A 122 15.88 -8.51 15.94
CA GLN A 122 15.95 -8.95 14.55
C GLN A 122 14.55 -9.33 14.06
N ILE A 123 14.04 -8.68 13.05
CA ILE A 123 12.69 -8.95 12.51
C ILE A 123 12.82 -9.35 11.04
N THR A 124 12.27 -10.50 10.70
CA THR A 124 12.18 -10.97 9.31
C THR A 124 10.73 -10.89 8.84
N VAL A 125 10.52 -10.33 7.64
CA VAL A 125 9.20 -10.22 7.02
C VAL A 125 9.22 -10.94 5.67
N GLY A 126 8.56 -12.09 5.61
CA GLY A 126 8.40 -12.90 4.40
C GLY A 126 7.10 -12.56 3.66
N ILE A 127 6.99 -13.08 2.42
CA ILE A 127 5.86 -12.85 1.52
C ILE A 127 5.44 -14.18 0.90
N SER A 128 4.67 -15.00 1.64
CA SER A 128 4.12 -16.27 1.16
C SER A 128 2.62 -16.21 0.78
N GLY A 129 2.04 -15.00 0.81
CA GLY A 129 0.61 -14.76 0.69
C GLY A 129 -0.17 -15.08 1.97
N THR A 130 -1.40 -14.54 2.10
CA THR A 130 -2.23 -14.77 3.31
C THR A 130 -2.40 -16.24 3.64
N GLY A 131 -2.67 -17.10 2.65
CA GLY A 131 -2.85 -18.54 2.87
C GLY A 131 -1.57 -19.28 3.26
N GLY A 132 -0.43 -18.91 2.63
CA GLY A 132 0.88 -19.48 2.97
C GLY A 132 1.31 -19.10 4.39
N GLY A 133 1.19 -17.79 4.72
CA GLY A 133 1.45 -17.29 6.07
C GLY A 133 0.58 -17.96 7.12
N GLN A 134 -0.72 -18.09 6.87
CA GLN A 134 -1.66 -18.77 7.76
C GLN A 134 -1.26 -20.24 8.01
N THR A 135 -0.91 -20.97 6.94
CA THR A 135 -0.48 -22.38 7.06
C THR A 135 0.76 -22.52 7.95
N ARG A 136 1.77 -21.69 7.75
CA ARG A 136 2.99 -21.68 8.57
C ARG A 136 2.72 -21.23 10.00
N PHE A 137 1.86 -20.25 10.17
CA PHE A 137 1.47 -19.72 11.47
C PHE A 137 0.76 -20.77 12.32
N CYS A 138 -0.21 -21.50 11.74
CA CYS A 138 -0.92 -22.58 12.46
C CYS A 138 -0.04 -23.83 12.70
N LYS A 139 1.16 -23.90 12.12
CA LYS A 139 2.19 -24.88 12.49
C LYS A 139 3.14 -24.39 13.59
N GLY A 140 2.96 -23.15 14.08
CA GLY A 140 3.83 -22.55 15.08
C GLY A 140 5.19 -22.07 14.56
N GLU A 141 5.37 -21.97 13.23
CA GLU A 141 6.63 -21.53 12.60
C GLU A 141 6.86 -20.03 12.66
N LEU A 142 5.79 -19.26 12.91
CA LEU A 142 5.77 -17.80 12.90
C LEU A 142 5.32 -17.24 14.24
N ASP A 143 5.89 -16.10 14.62
CA ASP A 143 5.42 -15.29 15.74
C ASP A 143 4.19 -14.46 15.35
N ILE A 144 4.20 -13.92 14.12
CA ILE A 144 3.16 -13.07 13.56
C ILE A 144 2.87 -13.48 12.11
N ALA A 145 1.59 -13.48 11.71
CA ALA A 145 1.21 -13.66 10.32
C ALA A 145 0.50 -12.43 9.77
N ASN A 146 0.94 -11.93 8.61
CA ASN A 146 0.29 -10.87 7.85
C ASN A 146 -0.90 -11.44 7.06
N ALA A 147 -2.07 -10.80 7.10
CA ALA A 147 -3.25 -11.23 6.37
C ALA A 147 -4.05 -10.06 5.78
N SER A 148 -4.43 -10.17 4.52
CA SER A 148 -5.29 -9.21 3.81
C SER A 148 -6.75 -9.65 3.71
N ALA A 149 -7.13 -10.61 4.55
CA ALA A 149 -8.50 -11.04 4.80
C ALA A 149 -8.55 -11.69 6.19
N ALA A 150 -9.71 -11.64 6.83
CA ALA A 150 -9.92 -12.37 8.07
C ALA A 150 -9.81 -13.89 7.82
N TYR A 151 -9.25 -14.62 8.78
CA TYR A 151 -9.22 -16.07 8.70
C TYR A 151 -10.65 -16.63 8.70
N SER A 152 -10.95 -17.48 7.72
CA SER A 152 -12.22 -18.20 7.64
C SER A 152 -12.39 -19.14 8.83
N ALA A 153 -13.62 -19.61 9.09
CA ALA A 153 -13.89 -20.60 10.14
C ALA A 153 -12.99 -21.85 10.00
N THR A 154 -12.79 -22.33 8.76
CA THR A 154 -11.91 -23.48 8.49
C THR A 154 -10.45 -23.17 8.87
N GLN A 155 -9.95 -22.00 8.53
CA GLN A 155 -8.59 -21.58 8.85
C GLN A 155 -8.39 -21.38 10.35
N ARG A 156 -9.37 -20.81 11.06
CA ARG A 156 -9.36 -20.70 12.52
C ARG A 156 -9.31 -22.06 13.19
N LYS A 157 -10.15 -22.97 12.71
CA LYS A 157 -10.17 -24.37 13.20
C LYS A 157 -8.84 -25.08 12.97
N GLN A 158 -8.17 -24.88 11.84
CA GLN A 158 -6.83 -25.46 11.60
C GLN A 158 -5.79 -25.02 12.63
N CYS A 159 -5.79 -23.74 13.04
CA CYS A 159 -4.92 -23.25 14.11
C CYS A 159 -5.32 -23.86 15.46
N GLU A 160 -6.62 -23.95 15.76
CA GLU A 160 -7.15 -24.51 16.99
C GLU A 160 -6.78 -26.00 17.14
N ASP A 161 -6.99 -26.80 16.08
CA ASP A 161 -6.65 -28.25 16.05
C ASP A 161 -5.13 -28.46 16.24
N ALA A 162 -4.30 -27.49 15.82
CA ALA A 162 -2.86 -27.49 16.05
C ALA A 162 -2.46 -26.92 17.44
N GLY A 163 -3.42 -26.52 18.27
CA GLY A 163 -3.18 -25.95 19.59
C GLY A 163 -2.66 -24.50 19.57
N ILE A 164 -2.69 -23.82 18.42
CA ILE A 164 -2.20 -22.45 18.28
C ILE A 164 -3.31 -21.47 18.66
N LYS A 165 -3.14 -20.80 19.79
CA LYS A 165 -3.97 -19.67 20.22
C LYS A 165 -3.40 -18.38 19.64
N PHE A 166 -4.27 -17.49 19.17
CA PHE A 166 -3.83 -16.24 18.56
C PHE A 166 -4.77 -15.08 18.85
N THR A 167 -4.24 -13.89 18.69
CA THR A 167 -4.99 -12.63 18.72
C THR A 167 -4.93 -11.99 17.34
N GLU A 168 -6.09 -11.58 16.82
CA GLU A 168 -6.24 -10.87 15.55
C GLU A 168 -6.19 -9.37 15.81
N LEU A 169 -5.27 -8.66 15.17
CA LEU A 169 -5.14 -7.21 15.24
C LEU A 169 -5.39 -6.60 13.87
N ARG A 170 -6.38 -5.72 13.75
CA ARG A 170 -6.63 -4.96 12.53
C ARG A 170 -5.67 -3.78 12.46
N LEU A 171 -5.05 -3.58 11.28
CA LEU A 171 -4.04 -2.53 11.07
C LEU A 171 -4.55 -1.37 10.23
N ALA A 172 -5.29 -1.66 9.16
CA ALA A 172 -5.70 -0.68 8.16
C ALA A 172 -6.85 -1.23 7.31
N THR A 173 -7.31 -0.43 6.36
CA THR A 173 -8.19 -0.89 5.28
C THR A 173 -7.55 -0.57 3.95
N ASP A 174 -7.39 -1.58 3.09
CA ASP A 174 -7.03 -1.42 1.69
C ASP A 174 -8.30 -1.31 0.85
N ALA A 175 -8.32 -0.39 -0.12
CA ALA A 175 -9.42 -0.26 -1.04
C ALA A 175 -8.92 0.21 -2.41
N LEU A 176 -9.58 -0.26 -3.46
CA LEU A 176 -9.30 0.10 -4.84
C LEU A 176 -10.46 0.92 -5.42
N SER A 177 -10.13 1.87 -6.28
CA SER A 177 -11.11 2.61 -7.06
C SER A 177 -11.03 2.20 -8.53
N VAL A 178 -12.17 1.89 -9.11
CA VAL A 178 -12.33 1.80 -10.56
C VAL A 178 -12.76 3.18 -11.06
N VAL A 179 -12.01 3.72 -12.02
CA VAL A 179 -12.12 5.12 -12.42
C VAL A 179 -12.32 5.28 -13.91
N VAL A 180 -13.06 6.32 -14.26
CA VAL A 180 -13.31 6.76 -15.63
C VAL A 180 -13.04 8.25 -15.77
N ASN A 181 -13.00 8.73 -17.01
CA ASN A 181 -12.96 10.15 -17.29
C ASN A 181 -14.23 10.86 -16.74
N PRO A 182 -14.16 12.06 -16.14
CA PRO A 182 -15.33 12.78 -15.66
C PRO A 182 -16.41 13.01 -16.71
N LYS A 183 -16.04 13.06 -18.00
CA LYS A 183 -16.98 13.19 -19.13
C LYS A 183 -17.68 11.87 -19.51
N ASN A 184 -17.29 10.75 -18.91
CA ASN A 184 -18.02 9.49 -19.05
C ASN A 184 -19.32 9.57 -18.24
N THR A 185 -20.45 9.70 -18.91
CA THR A 185 -21.77 9.86 -18.28
C THR A 185 -22.57 8.56 -18.20
N TRP A 186 -22.15 7.52 -18.93
CA TRP A 186 -22.88 6.25 -19.03
C TRP A 186 -22.49 5.21 -17.99
N ALA A 187 -21.19 5.08 -17.66
CA ALA A 187 -20.72 4.11 -16.71
C ALA A 187 -20.82 4.67 -15.26
N LYS A 188 -21.99 4.56 -14.65
CA LYS A 188 -22.20 4.98 -13.26
C LYS A 188 -21.91 3.87 -12.26
N CYS A 189 -22.18 2.62 -12.65
CA CYS A 189 -21.99 1.43 -11.84
C CYS A 189 -21.63 0.25 -12.74
N LEU A 190 -20.68 -0.58 -12.31
CA LEU A 190 -20.37 -1.87 -12.93
C LEU A 190 -20.49 -2.99 -11.91
N THR A 191 -21.00 -4.12 -12.36
CA THR A 191 -21.00 -5.36 -11.57
C THR A 191 -19.61 -6.02 -11.59
N VAL A 192 -19.32 -6.87 -10.61
CA VAL A 192 -18.10 -7.69 -10.63
C VAL A 192 -18.02 -8.57 -11.87
N ALA A 193 -19.15 -9.07 -12.36
CA ALA A 193 -19.20 -9.88 -13.60
C ALA A 193 -18.83 -9.06 -14.85
N GLU A 194 -19.25 -7.80 -14.94
CA GLU A 194 -18.85 -6.88 -16.01
C GLU A 194 -17.38 -6.52 -15.94
N LEU A 195 -16.85 -6.23 -14.74
CA LEU A 195 -15.42 -6.03 -14.54
C LEU A 195 -14.62 -7.28 -14.96
N LYS A 196 -15.07 -8.46 -14.57
CA LYS A 196 -14.45 -9.72 -14.99
C LYS A 196 -14.43 -9.85 -16.50
N LYS A 197 -15.57 -9.65 -17.17
CA LYS A 197 -15.67 -9.66 -18.63
C LYS A 197 -14.66 -8.74 -19.31
N ILE A 198 -14.39 -7.57 -18.70
CA ILE A 198 -13.41 -6.59 -19.21
C ILE A 198 -11.97 -7.09 -18.96
N TRP A 199 -11.66 -7.59 -17.76
CA TRP A 199 -10.29 -7.77 -17.28
C TRP A 199 -9.79 -9.22 -17.27
N GLU A 200 -10.66 -10.21 -17.53
CA GLU A 200 -10.23 -11.62 -17.53
C GLU A 200 -9.18 -11.92 -18.62
N PRO A 201 -8.35 -12.97 -18.44
CA PRO A 201 -7.38 -13.40 -19.44
C PRO A 201 -8.04 -13.66 -20.79
N GLY A 202 -7.50 -13.09 -21.85
CA GLY A 202 -8.00 -13.28 -23.21
C GLY A 202 -9.25 -12.46 -23.57
N SER A 203 -9.74 -11.59 -22.68
CA SER A 203 -10.86 -10.69 -22.96
C SER A 203 -10.64 -9.90 -24.26
N LYS A 204 -11.69 -9.80 -25.08
CA LYS A 204 -11.74 -9.03 -26.34
C LYS A 204 -12.63 -7.80 -26.22
N VAL A 205 -13.03 -7.43 -25.02
CA VAL A 205 -13.84 -6.24 -24.76
C VAL A 205 -12.98 -4.99 -24.92
N ASN A 206 -13.24 -4.21 -25.95
CA ASN A 206 -12.50 -2.99 -26.31
C ASN A 206 -13.41 -1.78 -26.48
N TYR A 207 -14.74 -1.98 -26.40
CA TYR A 207 -15.75 -0.94 -26.51
C TYR A 207 -16.78 -1.08 -25.39
N TRP A 208 -17.32 0.03 -24.92
CA TRP A 208 -18.29 0.07 -23.82
C TRP A 208 -19.58 -0.70 -24.13
N ASN A 209 -20.11 -0.65 -25.36
CA ASN A 209 -21.30 -1.41 -25.75
C ASN A 209 -21.08 -2.95 -25.75
N GLN A 210 -19.84 -3.41 -25.66
CA GLN A 210 -19.54 -4.84 -25.46
C GLN A 210 -19.67 -5.23 -23.99
N VAL A 211 -19.57 -4.29 -23.06
CA VAL A 211 -19.80 -4.53 -21.63
C VAL A 211 -21.30 -4.66 -21.38
N ARG A 212 -22.07 -3.64 -21.83
CA ARG A 212 -23.52 -3.56 -21.70
C ARG A 212 -24.10 -2.92 -22.97
N ALA A 213 -25.17 -3.51 -23.52
CA ALA A 213 -25.71 -3.14 -24.82
C ALA A 213 -26.23 -1.69 -24.91
N ASP A 214 -26.69 -1.14 -23.79
CA ASP A 214 -27.18 0.24 -23.65
C ASP A 214 -26.06 1.28 -23.51
N PHE A 215 -24.82 0.85 -23.37
CA PHE A 215 -23.67 1.76 -23.37
C PHE A 215 -23.31 2.18 -24.82
N PRO A 216 -22.75 3.38 -24.99
CA PRO A 216 -22.39 3.84 -26.33
C PRO A 216 -21.21 3.02 -26.91
N ARG A 217 -21.15 2.93 -28.24
CA ARG A 217 -20.02 2.32 -28.95
C ARG A 217 -18.78 3.22 -28.92
N VAL A 218 -18.22 3.40 -27.74
CA VAL A 218 -17.00 4.19 -27.47
C VAL A 218 -15.86 3.23 -27.15
N LYS A 219 -14.67 3.46 -27.75
CA LYS A 219 -13.46 2.69 -27.45
C LYS A 219 -13.08 2.86 -25.96
N MET A 220 -12.62 1.76 -25.35
CA MET A 220 -12.30 1.69 -23.92
C MET A 220 -10.81 1.40 -23.71
N PRO A 221 -9.93 2.41 -23.79
CA PRO A 221 -8.54 2.25 -23.37
C PRO A 221 -8.46 1.87 -21.89
N LEU A 222 -7.63 0.86 -21.57
CA LEU A 222 -7.51 0.30 -20.22
C LEU A 222 -6.17 0.67 -19.60
N PHE A 223 -6.22 1.06 -18.33
CA PHE A 223 -5.06 1.42 -17.52
C PHE A 223 -5.16 0.75 -16.16
N GLY A 224 -4.05 0.29 -15.60
CA GLY A 224 -4.09 -0.35 -14.29
C GLY A 224 -2.72 -0.71 -13.77
N ALA A 225 -2.69 -1.25 -12.57
CA ALA A 225 -1.45 -1.65 -11.92
C ALA A 225 -0.71 -2.74 -12.70
N GLY A 226 0.61 -2.73 -12.63
CA GLY A 226 1.48 -3.74 -13.20
C GLY A 226 1.60 -4.98 -12.32
N THR A 227 2.24 -6.03 -12.84
CA THR A 227 2.29 -7.37 -12.22
C THR A 227 3.03 -7.44 -10.88
N ASP A 228 3.87 -6.46 -10.58
CA ASP A 228 4.62 -6.38 -9.33
C ASP A 228 3.83 -5.68 -8.21
N SER A 229 2.72 -5.05 -8.57
CA SER A 229 1.85 -4.31 -7.65
C SER A 229 0.95 -5.22 -6.81
N GLY A 230 0.85 -4.96 -5.50
CA GLY A 230 -0.17 -5.55 -4.63
C GLY A 230 -1.60 -5.15 -5.04
N THR A 231 -1.79 -4.00 -5.69
CA THR A 231 -3.05 -3.55 -6.29
C THR A 231 -3.46 -4.47 -7.43
N PHE A 232 -2.53 -4.86 -8.32
CA PHE A 232 -2.78 -5.83 -9.38
C PHE A 232 -3.18 -7.19 -8.81
N GLU A 233 -2.43 -7.69 -7.85
CA GLU A 233 -2.73 -8.99 -7.21
C GLU A 233 -4.14 -8.98 -6.62
N TYR A 234 -4.47 -7.94 -5.84
CA TYR A 234 -5.78 -7.83 -5.20
C TYR A 234 -6.92 -7.69 -6.22
N PHE A 235 -6.79 -6.77 -7.18
CA PHE A 235 -7.80 -6.56 -8.20
C PHE A 235 -8.09 -7.85 -8.98
N THR A 236 -7.05 -8.52 -9.45
CA THR A 236 -7.20 -9.74 -10.25
C THR A 236 -7.77 -10.91 -9.43
N GLU A 237 -7.43 -11.02 -8.15
CA GLU A 237 -8.02 -12.01 -7.25
C GLU A 237 -9.52 -11.78 -7.08
N GLN A 238 -9.94 -10.54 -6.81
CA GLN A 238 -11.33 -10.22 -6.53
C GLN A 238 -12.22 -10.24 -7.78
N ILE A 239 -11.67 -9.85 -8.92
CA ILE A 239 -12.45 -9.73 -10.16
C ILE A 239 -12.36 -11.00 -11.01
N ASN A 240 -11.17 -11.56 -11.20
CA ASN A 240 -10.94 -12.71 -12.06
C ASN A 240 -10.92 -14.04 -11.30
N GLY A 241 -10.85 -14.01 -9.98
CA GLY A 241 -10.77 -15.17 -9.12
C GLY A 241 -9.35 -15.71 -8.95
N ARG A 242 -9.24 -16.83 -8.22
CA ARG A 242 -7.94 -17.48 -7.97
C ARG A 242 -7.54 -18.42 -9.11
N PRO A 243 -6.24 -18.60 -9.39
CA PRO A 243 -5.14 -17.88 -8.73
C PRO A 243 -5.11 -16.39 -9.12
N ALA A 244 -4.65 -15.54 -8.20
CA ALA A 244 -4.44 -14.11 -8.45
C ALA A 244 -3.41 -13.87 -9.58
N LYS A 245 -3.24 -12.60 -9.97
CA LYS A 245 -2.30 -12.16 -11.02
C LYS A 245 -2.61 -12.68 -12.42
N ARG A 246 -3.88 -12.99 -12.69
CA ARG A 246 -4.38 -13.39 -14.02
C ARG A 246 -5.26 -12.27 -14.58
N SER A 247 -4.85 -11.69 -15.70
CA SER A 247 -5.55 -10.62 -16.39
C SER A 247 -5.27 -10.66 -17.90
N ARG A 248 -6.02 -9.87 -18.68
CA ARG A 248 -5.63 -9.54 -20.05
C ARG A 248 -4.28 -8.83 -20.05
N VAL A 249 -3.57 -8.85 -21.17
CA VAL A 249 -2.22 -8.27 -21.31
C VAL A 249 -2.19 -7.03 -22.20
N ASP A 250 -3.29 -6.72 -22.87
CA ASP A 250 -3.42 -5.62 -23.86
C ASP A 250 -4.01 -4.33 -23.24
N TYR A 251 -3.63 -4.03 -21.99
CA TYR A 251 -3.88 -2.77 -21.32
C TYR A 251 -2.56 -2.02 -21.09
N THR A 252 -2.59 -0.83 -20.55
CA THR A 252 -1.39 -0.09 -20.13
C THR A 252 -1.10 -0.40 -18.66
N PRO A 253 -0.17 -1.34 -18.37
CA PRO A 253 0.26 -1.64 -17.01
C PRO A 253 1.23 -0.58 -16.51
N THR A 254 1.16 -0.26 -15.21
CA THR A 254 2.09 0.67 -14.58
C THR A 254 2.15 0.49 -13.07
N GLU A 255 3.34 0.70 -12.50
CA GLU A 255 3.52 0.81 -11.04
C GLU A 255 3.36 2.26 -10.55
N ASP A 256 3.26 3.24 -11.45
CA ASP A 256 3.01 4.64 -11.14
C ASP A 256 1.54 5.00 -11.42
N ASP A 257 0.75 5.14 -10.37
CA ASP A 257 -0.67 5.51 -10.45
C ASP A 257 -0.90 6.84 -11.20
N ASN A 258 0.09 7.75 -11.27
CA ASN A 258 -0.02 8.97 -12.07
C ASN A 258 -0.18 8.68 -13.58
N VAL A 259 0.41 7.61 -14.06
CA VAL A 259 0.26 7.17 -15.47
C VAL A 259 -1.19 6.77 -15.71
N THR A 260 -1.81 6.01 -14.80
CA THR A 260 -3.23 5.64 -14.88
C THR A 260 -4.13 6.87 -14.78
N VAL A 261 -3.91 7.77 -13.81
CA VAL A 261 -4.67 9.02 -13.66
C VAL A 261 -4.66 9.84 -14.94
N ASN A 262 -3.48 10.05 -15.52
CA ASN A 262 -3.33 10.85 -16.74
C ASN A 262 -3.86 10.12 -17.98
N GLY A 263 -3.74 8.79 -18.05
CA GLY A 263 -4.29 7.98 -19.11
C GLY A 263 -5.81 8.07 -19.17
N VAL A 264 -6.47 7.91 -18.03
CA VAL A 264 -7.93 8.03 -17.90
C VAL A 264 -8.41 9.46 -18.21
N LYS A 265 -7.68 10.49 -17.77
CA LYS A 265 -7.98 11.90 -18.08
C LYS A 265 -8.03 12.19 -19.59
N ARG A 266 -7.17 11.54 -20.38
CA ARG A 266 -7.00 11.84 -21.81
C ARG A 266 -8.11 11.31 -22.73
N SER A 267 -8.88 10.32 -22.29
CA SER A 267 -9.90 9.67 -23.10
C SER A 267 -11.22 9.54 -22.35
N THR A 268 -12.31 10.03 -22.94
CA THR A 268 -13.65 9.91 -22.37
C THR A 268 -14.10 8.46 -22.15
N GLY A 269 -13.63 7.55 -22.99
CA GLY A 269 -13.93 6.12 -22.88
C GLY A 269 -12.94 5.32 -22.05
N ALA A 270 -11.90 5.93 -21.48
CA ALA A 270 -10.92 5.20 -20.70
C ALA A 270 -11.50 4.65 -19.40
N LEU A 271 -11.02 3.47 -19.01
CA LEU A 271 -11.28 2.82 -17.72
C LEU A 271 -9.93 2.48 -17.08
N GLY A 272 -9.81 2.72 -15.78
CA GLY A 272 -8.63 2.37 -15.01
C GLY A 272 -8.96 1.93 -13.59
N TYR A 273 -7.96 1.43 -12.86
CA TYR A 273 -8.08 1.17 -11.43
C TYR A 273 -6.75 1.44 -10.71
N TYR A 274 -6.85 1.90 -9.48
CA TYR A 274 -5.73 2.15 -8.56
C TYR A 274 -6.23 2.30 -7.11
N GLY A 275 -5.32 2.52 -6.16
CA GLY A 275 -5.64 2.64 -4.75
C GLY A 275 -6.62 3.76 -4.42
N PHE A 276 -7.59 3.51 -3.54
CA PHE A 276 -8.61 4.48 -3.14
C PHE A 276 -8.01 5.75 -2.52
N SER A 277 -6.97 5.62 -1.70
CA SER A 277 -6.29 6.79 -1.11
C SER A 277 -5.73 7.71 -2.18
N TYR A 278 -5.20 7.13 -3.26
CA TYR A 278 -4.71 7.89 -4.41
C TYR A 278 -5.86 8.56 -5.19
N TYR A 279 -7.00 7.87 -5.33
CA TYR A 279 -8.21 8.44 -5.93
C TYR A 279 -8.68 9.69 -5.17
N LYS A 280 -8.69 9.66 -3.84
CA LYS A 280 -9.06 10.82 -3.02
C LYS A 280 -8.23 12.08 -3.30
N GLU A 281 -6.98 11.91 -3.71
CA GLU A 281 -6.09 13.03 -4.07
C GLU A 281 -6.33 13.54 -5.51
N ASN A 282 -7.13 12.83 -6.34
CA ASN A 282 -7.30 13.07 -7.77
C ASN A 282 -8.78 13.11 -8.22
N THR A 283 -9.71 13.39 -7.33
CA THR A 283 -11.16 13.46 -7.62
C THR A 283 -11.55 14.56 -8.59
N ASP A 284 -10.71 15.57 -8.77
CA ASP A 284 -10.83 16.62 -9.77
C ASP A 284 -10.44 16.18 -11.19
N ILE A 285 -9.76 15.06 -11.30
CA ILE A 285 -9.17 14.55 -12.56
C ILE A 285 -9.90 13.31 -13.06
N ASN A 286 -10.20 12.39 -12.17
CA ASN A 286 -10.90 11.14 -12.50
C ASN A 286 -12.18 11.01 -11.66
N LYS A 287 -13.18 10.35 -12.23
CA LYS A 287 -14.43 9.98 -11.56
C LYS A 287 -14.40 8.51 -11.22
N ALA A 288 -14.60 8.15 -9.95
CA ALA A 288 -14.83 6.75 -9.61
C ALA A 288 -16.24 6.32 -10.01
N ILE A 289 -16.39 5.04 -10.31
CA ILE A 289 -17.70 4.41 -10.55
C ILE A 289 -18.05 3.51 -9.37
N ALA A 290 -19.33 3.37 -9.11
CA ALA A 290 -19.84 2.45 -8.12
C ALA A 290 -19.61 0.99 -8.57
N ILE A 291 -19.45 0.10 -7.61
CA ILE A 291 -19.30 -1.35 -7.86
C ILE A 291 -20.46 -2.09 -7.22
N ASP A 292 -21.09 -2.96 -8.00
CA ASP A 292 -22.07 -3.90 -7.48
C ASP A 292 -21.41 -5.26 -7.21
N GLY A 293 -21.15 -5.49 -5.94
CA GLY A 293 -20.63 -6.76 -5.42
C GLY A 293 -21.72 -7.77 -5.06
N GLY A 294 -22.95 -7.60 -5.59
CA GLY A 294 -24.10 -8.49 -5.32
C GLY A 294 -25.07 -7.95 -4.29
N LYS A 295 -24.85 -6.72 -3.78
CA LYS A 295 -25.75 -6.02 -2.83
C LYS A 295 -26.23 -4.66 -3.32
N GLY A 296 -26.09 -4.42 -4.63
CA GLY A 296 -26.33 -3.13 -5.25
C GLY A 296 -25.07 -2.28 -5.39
N CYS A 297 -25.21 -1.18 -6.11
CA CYS A 297 -24.10 -0.27 -6.43
C CYS A 297 -23.65 0.51 -5.20
N ALA A 298 -22.41 0.33 -4.80
CA ALA A 298 -21.75 1.11 -3.76
C ALA A 298 -20.62 1.96 -4.36
N GLU A 299 -20.58 3.24 -4.04
CA GLU A 299 -19.50 4.13 -4.44
C GLU A 299 -18.27 3.91 -3.53
N PRO A 300 -17.05 4.12 -4.03
CA PRO A 300 -15.83 4.09 -3.21
C PRO A 300 -15.75 5.37 -2.35
N SER A 301 -16.65 5.51 -1.39
CA SER A 301 -16.61 6.53 -0.34
C SER A 301 -15.91 5.98 0.91
N LEU A 302 -15.41 6.89 1.75
CA LEU A 302 -14.79 6.48 3.02
C LEU A 302 -15.79 5.69 3.89
N GLU A 303 -17.05 6.11 3.91
CA GLU A 303 -18.12 5.45 4.64
C GLU A 303 -18.36 4.03 4.14
N ASN A 304 -18.57 3.85 2.81
CA ASN A 304 -18.84 2.54 2.21
C ASN A 304 -17.65 1.58 2.33
N VAL A 305 -16.42 2.11 2.28
CA VAL A 305 -15.20 1.30 2.47
C VAL A 305 -15.08 0.82 3.91
N LEU A 306 -15.29 1.72 4.88
CA LEU A 306 -15.12 1.39 6.31
C LEU A 306 -16.26 0.51 6.85
N SER A 307 -17.50 0.69 6.36
CA SER A 307 -18.67 -0.14 6.69
C SER A 307 -18.65 -1.51 6.00
N GLY A 308 -17.80 -1.70 4.96
CA GLY A 308 -17.78 -2.92 4.16
C GLY A 308 -18.90 -3.00 3.10
N ALA A 309 -19.61 -1.90 2.84
CA ALA A 309 -20.59 -1.82 1.76
C ALA A 309 -19.93 -1.86 0.38
N TYR A 310 -18.73 -1.24 0.25
CA TYR A 310 -17.95 -1.26 -0.99
C TYR A 310 -17.18 -2.57 -1.15
N THR A 311 -17.85 -3.58 -1.66
CA THR A 311 -17.30 -4.94 -1.85
C THR A 311 -17.32 -5.34 -3.33
N PRO A 312 -16.36 -6.14 -3.83
CA PRO A 312 -15.23 -6.77 -3.11
C PRO A 312 -13.94 -5.94 -3.10
N LEU A 313 -13.97 -4.68 -3.54
CA LEU A 313 -12.78 -3.85 -3.75
C LEU A 313 -12.35 -3.05 -2.49
N ALA A 314 -12.83 -3.45 -1.32
CA ALA A 314 -12.32 -3.00 -0.02
C ALA A 314 -12.09 -4.19 0.89
N ARG A 315 -10.97 -4.20 1.61
CA ARG A 315 -10.61 -5.28 2.53
C ARG A 315 -9.89 -4.77 3.76
N PRO A 316 -10.17 -5.34 4.94
CA PRO A 316 -9.38 -5.07 6.12
C PRO A 316 -8.02 -5.77 6.04
N LEU A 317 -7.02 -5.13 6.63
CA LEU A 317 -5.66 -5.66 6.77
C LEU A 317 -5.42 -6.02 8.23
N PHE A 318 -4.85 -7.20 8.46
CA PHE A 318 -4.65 -7.78 9.79
C PHE A 318 -3.22 -8.28 9.98
N ILE A 319 -2.84 -8.40 11.25
CA ILE A 319 -1.83 -9.34 11.71
C ILE A 319 -2.46 -10.30 12.72
N TYR A 320 -2.00 -11.54 12.71
CA TYR A 320 -2.33 -12.58 13.69
C TYR A 320 -1.10 -12.81 14.54
N VAL A 321 -1.26 -12.68 15.85
CA VAL A 321 -0.15 -12.80 16.83
C VAL A 321 -0.29 -14.11 17.57
N ASN A 322 0.76 -14.92 17.60
CA ASN A 322 0.78 -16.18 18.33
C ASN A 322 0.92 -15.93 19.84
N ASN A 323 -0.13 -16.26 20.60
CA ASN A 323 -0.22 -15.96 22.02
C ASN A 323 0.84 -16.71 22.86
N ASP A 324 1.25 -17.91 22.42
CA ASP A 324 2.30 -18.64 23.12
C ASP A 324 3.70 -18.11 22.83
N GLN A 325 3.90 -17.50 21.65
CA GLN A 325 5.15 -16.81 21.36
C GLN A 325 5.25 -15.48 22.13
N VAL A 326 4.13 -14.80 22.38
CA VAL A 326 4.12 -13.61 23.24
C VAL A 326 4.68 -13.91 24.62
N LYS A 327 4.35 -15.07 25.22
CA LYS A 327 4.87 -15.52 26.52
C LYS A 327 6.38 -15.83 26.51
N LYS A 328 6.90 -16.26 25.37
CA LYS A 328 8.29 -16.76 25.23
C LYS A 328 9.25 -15.72 24.68
N ASN A 329 8.74 -14.75 23.91
CA ASN A 329 9.56 -13.78 23.19
C ASN A 329 9.24 -12.35 23.65
N PRO A 330 10.08 -11.79 24.52
CA PRO A 330 9.85 -10.46 25.13
C PRO A 330 9.91 -9.30 24.10
N ALA A 331 10.33 -9.55 22.87
CA ALA A 331 10.40 -8.53 21.85
C ALA A 331 9.04 -8.26 21.15
N ILE A 332 8.09 -9.21 21.22
CA ILE A 332 6.83 -9.12 20.46
C ILE A 332 5.98 -7.93 20.95
N ILE A 333 5.71 -7.83 22.23
CA ILE A 333 4.85 -6.74 22.78
C ILE A 333 5.45 -5.36 22.51
N PRO A 334 6.74 -5.09 22.79
CA PRO A 334 7.35 -3.80 22.44
C PRO A 334 7.27 -3.46 20.94
N PHE A 335 7.46 -4.45 20.06
CA PHE A 335 7.29 -4.24 18.63
C PHE A 335 5.85 -3.88 18.25
N LEU A 336 4.87 -4.61 18.78
CA LEU A 336 3.45 -4.34 18.51
C LEU A 336 3.00 -2.96 19.03
N GLU A 337 3.49 -2.54 20.20
CA GLU A 337 3.24 -1.21 20.75
C GLU A 337 3.84 -0.11 19.88
N PHE A 338 5.06 -0.30 19.41
CA PHE A 338 5.71 0.61 18.49
C PHE A 338 4.93 0.70 17.17
N TYR A 339 4.55 -0.44 16.63
CA TYR A 339 3.78 -0.54 15.37
C TYR A 339 2.43 0.18 15.50
N ALA A 340 1.69 -0.06 16.58
CA ALA A 340 0.41 0.57 16.82
C ALA A 340 0.52 2.09 17.04
N ALA A 341 1.56 2.55 17.75
CA ALA A 341 1.78 3.97 18.01
C ALA A 341 2.02 4.81 16.75
N ASP A 342 2.62 4.24 15.71
CA ASP A 342 2.87 4.92 14.42
C ASP A 342 1.91 4.45 13.30
N LEU A 343 0.95 3.60 13.60
CA LEU A 343 0.13 2.90 12.62
C LEU A 343 -0.61 3.83 11.66
N LYS A 344 -1.09 4.97 12.14
CA LYS A 344 -1.75 5.98 11.30
C LYS A 344 -0.80 6.50 10.23
N ASN A 345 0.39 6.95 10.63
CA ASN A 345 1.40 7.48 9.69
C ASN A 345 1.89 6.40 8.73
N LEU A 346 2.10 5.18 9.22
CA LEU A 346 2.50 4.03 8.42
C LEU A 346 1.45 3.68 7.37
N SER A 347 0.17 3.66 7.77
CA SER A 347 -0.96 3.39 6.86
C SER A 347 -1.07 4.45 5.76
N GLU A 348 -0.98 5.74 6.12
CA GLU A 348 -1.03 6.86 5.17
C GLU A 348 0.15 6.82 4.17
N LYS A 349 1.37 6.52 4.65
CA LYS A 349 2.55 6.33 3.79
C LYS A 349 2.40 5.15 2.83
N ALA A 350 1.81 4.06 3.30
CA ALA A 350 1.52 2.87 2.49
C ALA A 350 0.28 3.05 1.59
N LYS A 351 -0.37 4.23 1.62
CA LYS A 351 -1.60 4.52 0.85
C LYS A 351 -2.81 3.67 1.24
N PHE A 352 -2.83 3.15 2.46
CA PHE A 352 -3.98 2.51 3.07
C PHE A 352 -4.81 3.51 3.88
N LEU A 353 -6.06 3.17 4.13
CA LEU A 353 -6.91 3.92 5.02
C LEU A 353 -6.58 3.55 6.47
N PRO A 354 -6.23 4.53 7.32
CA PRO A 354 -5.99 4.27 8.73
C PRO A 354 -7.26 3.81 9.45
N LEU A 355 -7.08 3.25 10.63
CA LEU A 355 -8.17 2.84 11.50
C LEU A 355 -9.06 4.03 11.89
N THR A 356 -10.37 3.78 12.05
CA THR A 356 -11.27 4.72 12.72
C THR A 356 -10.94 4.82 14.21
N ALA A 357 -11.49 5.83 14.88
CA ALA A 357 -11.30 5.97 16.34
C ALA A 357 -11.79 4.72 17.10
N GLU A 358 -12.91 4.12 16.68
CA GLU A 358 -13.45 2.90 17.28
C GLU A 358 -12.52 1.70 17.05
N GLN A 359 -12.02 1.53 15.82
CA GLN A 359 -11.08 0.46 15.48
C GLN A 359 -9.75 0.62 16.20
N THR A 360 -9.26 1.86 16.38
CA THR A 360 -8.05 2.16 17.16
C THR A 360 -8.26 1.77 18.63
N LYS A 361 -9.39 2.14 19.22
CA LYS A 361 -9.72 1.76 20.60
C LYS A 361 -9.78 0.24 20.79
N LYS A 362 -10.32 -0.48 19.78
CA LYS A 362 -10.30 -1.95 19.80
C LYS A 362 -8.88 -2.51 19.72
N LEU A 363 -8.04 -1.99 18.81
CA LEU A 363 -6.63 -2.39 18.72
C LEU A 363 -5.89 -2.20 20.05
N GLU A 364 -6.09 -1.06 20.72
CA GLU A 364 -5.50 -0.77 22.03
C GLU A 364 -5.96 -1.75 23.11
N ALA A 365 -7.25 -2.09 23.11
CA ALA A 365 -7.81 -3.10 24.03
C ALA A 365 -7.21 -4.50 23.78
N ASP A 366 -7.14 -4.93 22.50
CA ASP A 366 -6.57 -6.22 22.14
C ASP A 366 -5.06 -6.29 22.49
N LEU A 367 -4.32 -5.20 22.33
CA LEU A 367 -2.92 -5.10 22.77
C LEU A 367 -2.78 -5.16 24.30
N ALA A 368 -3.72 -4.56 25.03
CA ALA A 368 -3.72 -4.63 26.49
C ALA A 368 -3.93 -6.09 26.98
N GLU A 369 -4.79 -6.86 26.31
CA GLU A 369 -4.95 -8.29 26.62
C GLU A 369 -3.69 -9.09 26.29
N LEU A 370 -3.02 -8.81 25.16
CA LEU A 370 -1.75 -9.45 24.81
C LEU A 370 -0.66 -9.18 25.85
N ARG A 371 -0.59 -7.96 26.40
CA ARG A 371 0.38 -7.62 27.49
C ARG A 371 0.19 -8.49 28.72
N LYS A 372 -1.06 -8.84 29.09
CA LYS A 372 -1.33 -9.71 30.23
C LYS A 372 -0.79 -11.11 30.03
N LEU A 373 -0.66 -11.57 28.77
CA LEU A 373 -0.09 -12.88 28.46
C LEU A 373 1.44 -12.89 28.56
N ALA A 374 2.09 -11.74 28.42
CA ALA A 374 3.54 -11.60 28.50
C ALA A 374 4.08 -11.54 29.94
N ASN A 375 3.21 -11.25 30.91
CA ASN A 375 3.50 -11.19 32.35
C ASN A 375 3.12 -12.50 33.02
#